data_4dd49dd57412cfd05f6e12b0881e6303
#
_entry.id   4dd49dd57412cfd05f6e12b0881e6303
#
_cell.length_a   1.000
_cell.length_b   1.000
_cell.length_c   1.000
_cell.angle_alpha   90.00
_cell.angle_beta   90.00
_cell.angle_gamma   90.00
#
_symmetry.space_group_name_H-M   'P 1'
#
loop_
_entity.id
_entity.type
_entity.pdbx_description
1 polymer ?
#
loop_
_entity_poly.entity_id
_entity_poly.type
_entity_poly.pdbx_seq_one_letter_code
_entity_poly.pdbx_strand_id
1 'polypeptide(L)'
;MMKYPEPTVGAIIFNPDNKVLLCKAHKWNDKYIIPGGHIELGEKMEEALKREILEETGLKIYDIHLISIKESVYNDSFHEKRHMIFIDYICKTDSYDVSLTDEAQEYEWVDLKDIDNYELGGFLKPFFEELKNKKESRHKTEILYNY
;
A
#
# COMPACT_ATOMS: atom_id res chain seq x y z
N MET A 1 13.67 -13.15 -14.95
CA MET A 1 14.44 -12.90 -13.71
C MET A 1 14.75 -11.41 -13.60
N MET A 2 14.37 -10.80 -12.50
CA MET A 2 14.68 -9.41 -12.24
C MET A 2 16.15 -9.27 -11.83
N LYS A 3 16.86 -8.36 -12.47
CA LYS A 3 18.29 -8.10 -12.18
C LYS A 3 18.52 -7.07 -11.08
N TYR A 4 17.49 -6.36 -10.69
CA TYR A 4 17.57 -5.25 -9.73
C TYR A 4 16.44 -5.36 -8.74
N PRO A 5 16.58 -4.75 -7.56
CA PRO A 5 15.44 -4.63 -6.65
C PRO A 5 14.26 -3.95 -7.34
N GLU A 6 13.06 -4.34 -6.96
CA GLU A 6 11.83 -3.89 -7.61
C GLU A 6 11.18 -2.76 -6.79
N PRO A 7 11.16 -1.52 -7.28
CA PRO A 7 10.45 -0.45 -6.58
C PRO A 7 8.95 -0.58 -6.82
N THR A 8 8.19 -0.56 -5.72
CA THR A 8 6.73 -0.61 -5.75
C THR A 8 6.17 0.54 -4.91
N VAL A 9 4.95 0.92 -5.20
CA VAL A 9 4.20 1.92 -4.43
C VAL A 9 2.98 1.26 -3.80
N GLY A 10 2.62 1.69 -2.60
CA GLY A 10 1.44 1.20 -1.90
C GLY A 10 0.72 2.32 -1.19
N ALA A 11 -0.57 2.15 -0.95
CA ALA A 11 -1.40 3.18 -0.36
C ALA A 11 -2.20 2.68 0.83
N ILE A 12 -2.10 3.39 1.94
CA ILE A 12 -3.09 3.33 3.02
C ILE A 12 -4.16 4.35 2.65
N ILE A 13 -5.33 3.85 2.25
CA ILE A 13 -6.42 4.67 1.74
C ILE A 13 -7.49 4.79 2.80
N PHE A 14 -7.79 6.03 3.22
CA PHE A 14 -8.88 6.31 4.14
C PHE A 14 -10.14 6.72 3.37
N ASN A 15 -11.26 6.09 3.69
CA ASN A 15 -12.56 6.49 3.16
C ASN A 15 -13.17 7.63 4.02
N PRO A 16 -14.36 8.16 3.66
CA PRO A 16 -14.98 9.24 4.43
C PRO A 16 -15.29 8.90 5.89
N ASP A 17 -15.40 7.62 6.25
CA ASP A 17 -15.58 7.16 7.63
C ASP A 17 -14.26 6.90 8.35
N ASN A 18 -13.14 7.30 7.77
CA ASN A 18 -11.79 7.10 8.34
C ASN A 18 -11.39 5.64 8.49
N LYS A 19 -11.94 4.78 7.65
CA LYS A 19 -11.56 3.37 7.60
C LYS A 19 -10.54 3.13 6.49
N VAL A 20 -9.67 2.16 6.73
CA VAL A 20 -8.57 1.80 5.82
C VAL A 20 -8.97 0.62 4.95
N LEU A 21 -8.59 0.67 3.67
CA LEU A 21 -8.81 -0.42 2.75
C LEU A 21 -7.74 -1.50 2.93
N LEU A 22 -8.18 -2.73 3.20
CA LEU A 22 -7.34 -3.91 3.16
C LEU A 22 -7.84 -4.86 2.08
N CYS A 23 -6.90 -5.48 1.37
CA CYS A 23 -7.21 -6.44 0.30
C CYS A 23 -6.53 -7.77 0.59
N LYS A 24 -7.25 -8.87 0.42
CA LYS A 24 -6.72 -10.21 0.62
C LYS A 24 -6.18 -10.74 -0.70
N ALA A 25 -4.93 -11.18 -0.72
CA ALA A 25 -4.26 -11.56 -1.95
C ALA A 25 -3.54 -12.91 -1.87
N HIS A 26 -3.75 -13.77 -2.88
CA HIS A 26 -3.11 -15.09 -2.95
C HIS A 26 -1.59 -14.99 -3.01
N LYS A 27 -1.05 -14.02 -3.73
CA LYS A 27 0.40 -13.84 -3.83
C LYS A 27 1.07 -13.51 -2.49
N TRP A 28 0.30 -13.10 -1.48
CA TRP A 28 0.75 -12.88 -0.11
C TRP A 28 0.23 -13.95 0.85
N ASN A 29 0.06 -15.18 0.36
CA ASN A 29 -0.40 -16.33 1.14
C ASN A 29 -1.78 -16.09 1.78
N ASP A 30 -2.69 -15.47 1.03
CA ASP A 30 -4.05 -15.13 1.46
C ASP A 30 -4.12 -14.20 2.66
N LYS A 31 -3.07 -13.42 2.88
CA LYS A 31 -3.05 -12.39 3.91
C LYS A 31 -3.60 -11.08 3.39
N TYR A 32 -4.01 -10.22 4.31
CA TYR A 32 -4.49 -8.89 3.98
C TYR A 32 -3.31 -7.93 3.79
N ILE A 33 -3.38 -7.16 2.72
CA ILE A 33 -2.34 -6.19 2.34
C ILE A 33 -3.00 -4.86 1.95
N ILE A 34 -2.20 -3.82 1.82
CA ILE A 34 -2.63 -2.57 1.20
C ILE A 34 -2.45 -2.68 -0.33
N PRO A 35 -3.31 -2.02 -1.12
CA PRO A 35 -3.17 -2.06 -2.59
C PRO A 35 -1.96 -1.26 -3.07
N GLY A 36 -1.43 -1.64 -4.20
CA GLY A 36 -0.27 -1.00 -4.83
C GLY A 36 0.33 -1.86 -5.92
N GLY A 37 1.45 -1.45 -6.46
CA GLY A 37 2.11 -2.18 -7.52
C GLY A 37 3.40 -1.52 -7.99
N HIS A 38 3.92 -1.99 -9.11
CA HIS A 38 5.20 -1.56 -9.64
C HIS A 38 5.14 -0.19 -10.31
N ILE A 39 6.23 0.56 -10.18
CA ILE A 39 6.45 1.79 -10.93
C ILE A 39 6.91 1.40 -12.33
N GLU A 40 6.31 1.99 -13.35
CA GLU A 40 6.73 1.78 -14.73
C GLU A 40 7.81 2.78 -15.13
N LEU A 41 8.65 2.40 -16.10
CA LEU A 41 9.70 3.27 -16.59
C LEU A 41 9.14 4.61 -17.08
N GLY A 42 9.73 5.70 -16.61
CA GLY A 42 9.30 7.05 -16.97
C GLY A 42 8.13 7.59 -16.16
N GLU A 43 7.58 6.79 -15.27
CA GLU A 43 6.44 7.15 -14.44
C GLU A 43 6.92 7.72 -13.10
N LYS A 44 6.32 8.82 -12.65
CA LYS A 44 6.59 9.34 -11.31
C LYS A 44 5.92 8.45 -10.27
N MET A 45 6.48 8.42 -9.06
CA MET A 45 5.95 7.56 -7.98
C MET A 45 4.47 7.81 -7.68
N GLU A 46 4.04 9.06 -7.58
CA GLU A 46 2.63 9.37 -7.33
C GLU A 46 1.73 9.03 -8.51
N GLU A 47 2.22 9.18 -9.73
CA GLU A 47 1.50 8.74 -10.93
C GLU A 47 1.28 7.24 -10.92
N ALA A 48 2.33 6.48 -10.56
CA ALA A 48 2.25 5.03 -10.42
C ALA A 48 1.22 4.65 -9.36
N LEU A 49 1.23 5.34 -8.22
CA LEU A 49 0.28 5.08 -7.14
C LEU A 49 -1.16 5.28 -7.60
N LYS A 50 -1.46 6.41 -8.20
CA LYS A 50 -2.81 6.70 -8.71
C LYS A 50 -3.26 5.68 -9.74
N ARG A 51 -2.38 5.32 -10.65
CA ARG A 51 -2.67 4.34 -11.69
C ARG A 51 -2.95 2.96 -11.10
N GLU A 52 -2.05 2.47 -10.23
CA GLU A 52 -2.21 1.15 -9.61
C GLU A 52 -3.48 1.06 -8.78
N ILE A 53 -3.78 2.08 -7.99
CA ILE A 53 -4.98 2.10 -7.16
C ILE A 53 -6.24 2.11 -8.03
N LEU A 54 -6.25 2.91 -9.08
CA LEU A 54 -7.38 2.95 -10.01
C LEU A 54 -7.58 1.62 -10.71
N GLU A 55 -6.51 1.00 -11.19
CA GLU A 55 -6.56 -0.31 -11.86
C GLU A 55 -7.03 -1.41 -10.93
N GLU A 56 -6.51 -1.47 -9.71
CA GLU A 56 -6.79 -2.57 -8.78
C GLU A 56 -8.10 -2.43 -8.01
N THR A 57 -8.53 -1.21 -7.74
CA THR A 57 -9.68 -0.97 -6.85
C THR A 57 -10.78 -0.11 -7.45
N GLY A 58 -10.53 0.56 -8.56
CA GLY A 58 -11.44 1.54 -9.13
C GLY A 58 -11.50 2.86 -8.38
N LEU A 59 -10.71 3.03 -7.34
CA LEU A 59 -10.75 4.24 -6.51
C LEU A 59 -9.88 5.35 -7.08
N LYS A 60 -10.37 6.58 -6.96
CA LYS A 60 -9.61 7.80 -7.19
C LYS A 60 -9.14 8.31 -5.84
N ILE A 61 -7.84 8.55 -5.73
CA ILE A 61 -7.23 8.99 -4.48
C ILE A 61 -6.73 10.42 -4.57
N TYR A 62 -6.66 11.08 -3.43
CA TYR A 62 -6.16 12.44 -3.30
C TYR A 62 -5.53 12.64 -1.93
N ASP A 63 -4.94 13.81 -1.71
CA ASP A 63 -4.25 14.15 -0.46
C ASP A 63 -3.18 13.11 -0.11
N ILE A 64 -2.24 12.94 -1.05
CA ILE A 64 -1.24 11.88 -1.01
C ILE A 64 0.01 12.34 -0.28
N HIS A 65 0.41 11.59 0.75
CA HIS A 65 1.60 11.89 1.54
C HIS A 65 2.47 10.65 1.70
N LEU A 66 3.76 10.79 1.40
CA LEU A 66 4.74 9.72 1.63
C LEU A 66 4.93 9.51 3.13
N ILE A 67 4.87 8.27 3.60
CA ILE A 67 5.00 7.96 5.02
C ILE A 67 6.11 6.99 5.35
N SER A 68 6.50 6.11 4.43
CA SER A 68 7.59 5.18 4.71
C SER A 68 8.19 4.58 3.46
N ILE A 69 9.44 4.13 3.60
CA ILE A 69 10.09 3.27 2.63
C ILE A 69 10.52 2.03 3.39
N LYS A 70 10.11 0.86 2.88
CA LYS A 70 10.45 -0.44 3.46
C LYS A 70 11.14 -1.30 2.42
N GLU A 71 11.97 -2.20 2.87
CA GLU A 71 12.66 -3.13 1.99
C GLU A 71 12.35 -4.56 2.41
N SER A 72 12.08 -5.41 1.43
CA SER A 72 11.81 -6.83 1.64
C SER A 72 12.74 -7.65 0.77
N VAL A 73 13.63 -8.40 1.41
CA VAL A 73 14.55 -9.28 0.72
C VAL A 73 14.14 -10.72 0.95
N TYR A 74 13.55 -11.34 -0.08
CA TYR A 74 13.12 -12.73 -0.07
C TYR A 74 12.18 -13.10 1.09
N ASN A 75 11.15 -12.29 1.27
CA ASN A 75 10.15 -12.49 2.32
C ASN A 75 9.34 -13.76 2.09
N ASP A 76 9.23 -14.61 3.11
CA ASP A 76 8.50 -15.88 3.03
C ASP A 76 6.98 -15.70 2.89
N SER A 77 6.44 -14.53 3.24
CA SER A 77 5.00 -14.23 3.07
C SER A 77 4.59 -14.07 1.61
N PHE A 78 5.54 -13.77 0.72
CA PHE A 78 5.25 -13.61 -0.69
C PHE A 78 5.40 -14.95 -1.41
N HIS A 79 4.61 -15.15 -2.49
CA HIS A 79 4.58 -16.41 -3.22
C HIS A 79 5.88 -16.73 -3.99
N GLU A 80 6.73 -15.74 -4.20
CA GLU A 80 8.02 -15.87 -4.88
C GLU A 80 9.10 -15.18 -4.07
N LYS A 81 10.35 -15.59 -4.30
CA LYS A 81 11.50 -14.89 -3.71
C LYS A 81 11.81 -13.64 -4.54
N ARG A 82 11.57 -12.49 -3.95
CA ARG A 82 11.82 -11.19 -4.60
C ARG A 82 12.47 -10.21 -3.64
N HIS A 83 13.26 -9.32 -4.21
CA HIS A 83 13.80 -8.16 -3.50
C HIS A 83 12.98 -6.95 -3.89
N MET A 84 12.15 -6.46 -2.98
CA MET A 84 11.22 -5.35 -3.25
C MET A 84 11.50 -4.16 -2.34
N ILE A 85 11.31 -2.98 -2.89
CA ILE A 85 11.35 -1.72 -2.15
C ILE A 85 9.93 -1.18 -2.16
N PHE A 86 9.33 -1.04 -0.97
CA PHE A 86 7.96 -0.54 -0.82
C PHE A 86 8.00 0.94 -0.47
N ILE A 87 7.42 1.75 -1.32
CA ILE A 87 7.27 3.19 -1.12
C ILE A 87 5.80 3.41 -0.76
N ASP A 88 5.53 3.65 0.52
CA ASP A 88 4.17 3.68 1.04
C ASP A 88 3.67 5.10 1.30
N TYR A 89 2.43 5.31 0.91
CA TYR A 89 1.73 6.58 1.02
C TYR A 89 0.46 6.43 1.85
N ILE A 90 0.05 7.53 2.46
CA ILE A 90 -1.27 7.67 3.05
C ILE A 90 -2.07 8.62 2.15
N CYS A 91 -3.34 8.33 1.95
CA CYS A 91 -4.19 9.13 1.06
C CYS A 91 -5.67 8.97 1.43
N LYS A 92 -6.53 9.66 0.68
CA LYS A 92 -7.97 9.66 0.91
C LYS A 92 -8.71 9.31 -0.37
N THR A 93 -9.93 8.80 -0.22
CA THR A 93 -10.89 8.62 -1.30
C THR A 93 -12.27 9.04 -0.82
N ASP A 94 -13.13 9.47 -1.74
CA ASP A 94 -14.52 9.84 -1.42
C ASP A 94 -15.50 8.68 -1.61
N SER A 95 -15.04 7.54 -2.12
CA SER A 95 -15.89 6.41 -2.46
C SER A 95 -15.71 5.25 -1.49
N TYR A 96 -16.79 4.49 -1.31
CA TYR A 96 -16.79 3.22 -0.59
C TYR A 96 -16.74 2.04 -1.55
N ASP A 97 -16.99 2.27 -2.84
CA ASP A 97 -17.18 1.22 -3.84
C ASP A 97 -15.83 0.76 -4.39
N VAL A 98 -15.50 -0.48 -4.12
CA VAL A 98 -14.26 -1.10 -4.57
C VAL A 98 -14.57 -2.16 -5.61
N SER A 99 -13.92 -2.05 -6.76
CA SER A 99 -13.99 -3.06 -7.83
C SER A 99 -12.63 -3.74 -7.94
N LEU A 100 -12.53 -4.96 -7.42
CA LEU A 100 -11.29 -5.71 -7.43
C LEU A 100 -11.02 -6.35 -8.79
N THR A 101 -9.74 -6.45 -9.14
CA THR A 101 -9.25 -7.25 -10.25
C THR A 101 -8.78 -8.62 -9.72
N ASP A 102 -8.11 -9.41 -10.57
CA ASP A 102 -7.58 -10.71 -10.18
C ASP A 102 -6.43 -10.63 -9.16
N GLU A 103 -5.91 -9.44 -8.90
CA GLU A 103 -4.81 -9.21 -7.96
C GLU A 103 -5.23 -9.44 -6.50
N ALA A 104 -6.51 -9.27 -6.18
CA ALA A 104 -7.04 -9.49 -4.84
C ALA A 104 -8.40 -10.19 -4.91
N GLN A 105 -8.69 -11.01 -3.90
CA GLN A 105 -9.91 -11.84 -3.87
C GLN A 105 -11.01 -11.24 -3.01
N GLU A 106 -10.64 -10.50 -1.98
CA GLU A 106 -11.57 -9.88 -1.05
C GLU A 106 -11.04 -8.53 -0.60
N TYR A 107 -11.93 -7.66 -0.15
CA TYR A 107 -11.52 -6.41 0.47
C TYR A 107 -12.39 -6.12 1.69
N GLU A 108 -11.86 -5.28 2.57
CA GLU A 108 -12.60 -4.75 3.71
C GLU A 108 -12.14 -3.34 4.05
N TRP A 109 -13.10 -2.53 4.51
CA TRP A 109 -12.82 -1.23 5.11
C TRP A 109 -12.74 -1.44 6.62
N VAL A 110 -11.59 -1.13 7.21
CA VAL A 110 -11.26 -1.50 8.59
C VAL A 110 -10.87 -0.27 9.40
N ASP A 111 -11.43 -0.16 10.62
CA ASP A 111 -10.94 0.85 11.57
C ASP A 111 -9.50 0.51 11.98
N LEU A 112 -8.66 1.53 12.14
CA LEU A 112 -7.27 1.32 12.59
C LEU A 112 -7.20 0.55 13.90
N LYS A 113 -8.13 0.78 14.82
CA LYS A 113 -8.17 0.09 16.10
C LYS A 113 -8.39 -1.42 15.96
N ASP A 114 -9.01 -1.87 14.86
CA ASP A 114 -9.36 -3.27 14.62
C ASP A 114 -8.38 -3.98 13.69
N ILE A 115 -7.32 -3.27 13.25
CA ILE A 115 -6.38 -3.79 12.26
C ILE A 115 -5.68 -5.08 12.75
N ASP A 116 -5.48 -5.22 14.05
CA ASP A 116 -4.83 -6.39 14.64
C ASP A 116 -5.67 -7.66 14.57
N ASN A 117 -6.97 -7.54 14.26
CA ASN A 117 -7.85 -8.69 14.08
C ASN A 117 -7.66 -9.36 12.71
N TYR A 118 -6.84 -8.79 11.86
CA TYR A 118 -6.61 -9.28 10.50
C TYR A 118 -5.23 -9.90 10.38
N GLU A 119 -5.13 -10.96 9.60
CA GLU A 119 -3.84 -11.56 9.29
C GLU A 119 -3.17 -10.73 8.20
N LEU A 120 -2.23 -9.89 8.61
CA LEU A 120 -1.56 -8.93 7.72
C LEU A 120 -0.32 -9.54 7.08
N GLY A 121 -0.11 -9.26 5.81
CA GLY A 121 1.06 -9.70 5.06
C GLY A 121 2.24 -8.75 5.20
N GLY A 122 3.43 -9.26 4.89
CA GLY A 122 4.64 -8.46 4.83
C GLY A 122 4.97 -7.74 6.13
N PHE A 123 5.26 -6.45 6.02
CA PHE A 123 5.64 -5.59 7.13
C PHE A 123 4.48 -4.76 7.68
N LEU A 124 3.24 -5.10 7.33
CA LEU A 124 2.12 -4.23 7.66
C LEU A 124 1.80 -4.18 9.15
N LYS A 125 1.96 -5.29 9.88
CA LYS A 125 1.64 -5.29 11.30
C LYS A 125 2.48 -4.28 12.10
N PRO A 126 3.80 -4.33 12.08
CA PRO A 126 4.61 -3.33 12.79
C PRO A 126 4.41 -1.92 12.23
N PHE A 127 4.15 -1.81 10.93
CA PHE A 127 3.89 -0.53 10.29
C PHE A 127 2.61 0.12 10.82
N PHE A 128 1.51 -0.62 10.94
CA PHE A 128 0.26 -0.09 11.50
C PHE A 128 0.38 0.22 12.99
N GLU A 129 1.13 -0.58 13.74
CA GLU A 129 1.40 -0.28 15.15
C GLU A 129 2.13 1.04 15.30
N GLU A 130 3.14 1.27 14.48
CA GLU A 130 3.87 2.53 14.46
C GLU A 130 2.97 3.69 14.07
N LEU A 131 2.11 3.51 13.07
CA LEU A 131 1.16 4.53 12.62
C LEU A 131 0.17 4.91 13.72
N LYS A 132 -0.32 3.94 14.51
CA LYS A 132 -1.20 4.20 15.66
C LYS A 132 -0.52 5.03 16.73
N ASN A 133 0.77 4.82 16.95
CA ASN A 133 1.53 5.43 18.04
C ASN A 133 2.07 6.82 17.69
N LYS A 134 2.28 7.11 16.41
CA LYS A 134 2.80 8.40 15.95
C LYS A 134 1.69 9.36 15.60
N LYS A 135 1.01 9.89 16.60
CA LYS A 135 -0.13 10.78 16.34
C LYS A 135 0.26 12.20 15.94
N GLU A 136 1.45 12.70 16.27
CA GLU A 136 1.69 14.15 16.21
C GLU A 136 3.04 14.64 15.70
N SER A 137 4.06 13.82 15.56
CA SER A 137 5.36 14.31 15.09
C SER A 137 5.80 13.58 13.84
N ARG A 138 5.18 13.93 12.73
CA ARG A 138 5.61 13.43 11.44
C ARG A 138 6.63 14.38 10.85
N HIS A 139 7.83 13.89 10.66
CA HIS A 139 8.78 14.59 9.80
C HIS A 139 8.24 14.57 8.39
N LYS A 140 8.13 15.74 7.81
CA LYS A 140 7.70 15.86 6.43
C LYS A 140 8.83 15.39 5.52
N THR A 141 8.61 14.31 4.78
CA THR A 141 9.56 13.84 3.79
C THR A 141 9.22 14.48 2.44
N GLU A 142 10.19 15.14 1.85
CA GLU A 142 10.02 15.75 0.53
C GLU A 142 10.60 14.85 -0.55
N ILE A 143 9.89 14.77 -1.66
CA ILE A 143 10.38 14.09 -2.86
C ILE A 143 10.83 15.16 -3.84
N LEU A 144 12.10 15.11 -4.20
CA LEU A 144 12.65 16.02 -5.19
C LEU A 144 12.61 15.33 -6.55
N TYR A 145 11.99 15.98 -7.49
CA TYR A 145 11.94 15.51 -8.87
C TYR A 145 12.96 16.23 -9.70
N ASN A 146 13.71 15.49 -10.50
CA ASN A 146 14.63 16.03 -11.48
C ASN A 146 14.00 15.82 -12.86
N TYR A 147 13.56 16.89 -13.44
CA TYR A 147 12.91 16.87 -14.75
C TYR A 147 13.88 17.08 -15.88
#